data_7fa98ca1badf206ce3891a9fe7613d69
#
_entry.id   7fa98ca1badf206ce3891a9fe7613d69
#
_cell.length_a   1.000
_cell.length_b   1.000
_cell.length_c   1.000
_cell.angle_alpha   90.00
_cell.angle_beta   90.00
_cell.angle_gamma   90.00
#
_symmetry.space_group_name_H-M   'P 1'
#
loop_
_entity.id
_entity.type
_entity.pdbx_description
1 polymer ?
#
loop_
_entity_poly.entity_id
_entity_poly.type
_entity_poly.pdbx_seq_one_letter_code
_entity_poly.pdbx_strand_id
1 'polypeptide(L)'
;IEIKNDPISALKHPFRSLSVLRNAIKALPYKNPLQRPVLFQEIKISEIPQVHHWPMDGGAFVTLPQVYTEDPEKPGIMNANLGMYRVQLSGNQYLPNQEIGLHYQLHRGIGVHQTKANKLNQPLNVSVFAGGPPSHTVSAVMPLPEGLSEMSFAGVLGGRRFRYS
;
A
#
# COMPACT_ATOMS: atom_id res chain seq x y z
N ILE A 1 -5.27 -4.13 -23.75
CA ILE A 1 -5.15 -3.14 -24.84
C ILE A 1 -6.00 -3.56 -26.03
N GLU A 2 -5.97 -4.82 -26.47
CA GLU A 2 -6.77 -5.32 -27.62
C GLU A 2 -8.29 -5.17 -27.41
N ILE A 3 -8.82 -5.51 -26.21
CA ILE A 3 -10.27 -5.43 -25.92
C ILE A 3 -10.80 -3.99 -25.94
N LYS A 4 -9.95 -3.01 -25.63
CA LYS A 4 -10.35 -1.59 -25.66
C LYS A 4 -10.55 -1.08 -27.09
N ASN A 5 -9.82 -1.65 -28.05
CA ASN A 5 -9.82 -1.20 -29.45
C ASN A 5 -10.81 -1.99 -30.33
N ASP A 6 -11.12 -3.23 -29.93
CA ASP A 6 -12.11 -4.07 -30.66
C ASP A 6 -12.90 -4.96 -29.66
N PRO A 7 -14.04 -4.48 -29.15
CA PRO A 7 -14.89 -5.24 -28.24
C PRO A 7 -15.49 -6.51 -28.86
N ILE A 8 -15.56 -6.60 -30.20
CA ILE A 8 -16.08 -7.78 -30.90
C ILE A 8 -15.07 -8.91 -30.86
N SER A 9 -13.78 -8.63 -30.69
CA SER A 9 -12.74 -9.67 -30.52
C SER A 9 -12.95 -10.52 -29.27
N ALA A 10 -13.61 -9.97 -28.25
CA ALA A 10 -13.95 -10.69 -27.03
C ALA A 10 -14.94 -11.84 -27.28
N LEU A 11 -15.85 -11.69 -28.23
CA LEU A 11 -16.82 -12.73 -28.62
C LEU A 11 -16.18 -13.85 -29.46
N LYS A 12 -15.11 -13.54 -30.18
CA LYS A 12 -14.40 -14.53 -31.02
C LYS A 12 -13.53 -15.51 -30.19
N HIS A 13 -13.15 -15.11 -28.96
CA HIS A 13 -12.28 -15.90 -28.09
C HIS A 13 -12.86 -16.03 -26.68
N PRO A 14 -13.93 -16.84 -26.47
CA PRO A 14 -14.66 -16.90 -25.21
C PRO A 14 -13.80 -17.32 -24.00
N PHE A 15 -12.86 -18.24 -24.18
CA PHE A 15 -11.97 -18.66 -23.10
C PHE A 15 -10.97 -17.58 -22.68
N ARG A 16 -10.51 -16.77 -23.63
CA ARG A 16 -9.64 -15.63 -23.36
C ARG A 16 -10.41 -14.52 -22.62
N SER A 17 -11.64 -14.27 -23.02
CA SER A 17 -12.55 -13.32 -22.37
C SER A 17 -12.91 -13.74 -20.95
N LEU A 18 -13.11 -15.03 -20.70
CA LEU A 18 -13.36 -15.57 -19.37
C LEU A 18 -12.15 -15.38 -18.42
N SER A 19 -10.93 -15.56 -18.93
CA SER A 19 -9.70 -15.33 -18.16
C SER A 19 -9.53 -13.85 -17.80
N VAL A 20 -9.86 -12.95 -18.72
CA VAL A 20 -9.83 -11.48 -18.49
C VAL A 20 -10.87 -11.10 -17.43
N LEU A 21 -12.10 -11.61 -17.53
CA LEU A 21 -13.14 -11.36 -16.54
C LEU A 21 -12.76 -11.88 -15.15
N ARG A 22 -12.21 -13.07 -15.07
CA ARG A 22 -11.70 -13.65 -13.82
C ARG A 22 -10.61 -12.79 -13.18
N ASN A 23 -9.70 -12.25 -13.99
CA ASN A 23 -8.65 -11.37 -13.51
C ASN A 23 -9.21 -9.98 -13.12
N ALA A 24 -10.18 -9.46 -13.84
CA ALA A 24 -10.88 -8.24 -13.47
C ALA A 24 -11.57 -8.34 -12.09
N ILE A 25 -12.19 -9.48 -11.80
CA ILE A 25 -12.77 -9.74 -10.48
C ILE A 25 -11.69 -9.75 -9.39
N LYS A 26 -10.51 -10.33 -9.66
CA LYS A 26 -9.39 -10.34 -8.70
C LYS A 26 -8.81 -8.94 -8.44
N ALA A 27 -8.94 -8.02 -9.41
CA ALA A 27 -8.53 -6.64 -9.27
C ALA A 27 -9.40 -5.82 -8.30
N LEU A 28 -10.61 -6.30 -7.98
CA LEU A 28 -11.51 -5.60 -7.07
C LEU A 28 -11.20 -5.99 -5.62
N PRO A 29 -10.72 -5.07 -4.75
CA PRO A 29 -10.56 -5.33 -3.33
C PRO A 29 -11.87 -5.79 -2.69
N TYR A 30 -11.78 -6.56 -1.61
CA TYR A 30 -12.93 -7.10 -0.91
C TYR A 30 -12.85 -6.79 0.57
N LYS A 31 -13.82 -6.01 1.08
CA LYS A 31 -13.97 -5.80 2.52
C LYS A 31 -14.63 -7.03 3.13
N ASN A 32 -13.97 -7.63 4.12
CA ASN A 32 -14.52 -8.76 4.86
C ASN A 32 -15.05 -8.27 6.22
N PRO A 33 -16.35 -8.07 6.37
CA PRO A 33 -16.94 -7.54 7.60
C PRO A 33 -16.89 -8.53 8.77
N LEU A 34 -16.67 -9.82 8.49
CA LEU A 34 -16.63 -10.87 9.51
C LEU A 34 -15.21 -11.13 10.02
N GLN A 35 -14.19 -10.68 9.30
CA GLN A 35 -12.81 -10.86 9.72
C GLN A 35 -12.46 -9.73 10.69
N ARG A 36 -12.15 -10.08 11.93
CA ARG A 36 -11.57 -9.14 12.87
C ARG A 36 -10.16 -8.75 12.41
N PRO A 37 -9.75 -7.49 12.65
CA PRO A 37 -8.36 -7.09 12.44
C PRO A 37 -7.42 -8.05 13.17
N VAL A 38 -6.28 -8.36 12.56
CA VAL A 38 -5.24 -9.21 13.15
C VAL A 38 -4.42 -8.37 14.13
N LEU A 39 -5.10 -7.84 15.16
CA LEU A 39 -4.51 -7.05 16.24
C LEU A 39 -4.60 -7.88 17.51
N PHE A 40 -3.55 -8.66 17.81
CA PHE A 40 -3.50 -9.52 18.99
C PHE A 40 -2.89 -8.83 20.19
N GLN A 41 -1.95 -7.94 19.93
CA GLN A 41 -1.13 -7.34 20.97
C GLN A 41 -0.68 -5.94 20.52
N GLU A 42 -0.67 -5.02 21.46
CA GLU A 42 -0.04 -3.72 21.32
C GLU A 42 1.32 -3.75 22.01
N ILE A 43 2.35 -3.25 21.34
CA ILE A 43 3.72 -3.17 21.83
C ILE A 43 4.27 -1.75 21.63
N LYS A 44 5.29 -1.41 22.40
CA LYS A 44 6.00 -0.13 22.23
C LYS A 44 6.92 -0.17 21.00
N ILE A 45 7.18 0.98 20.41
CA ILE A 45 8.12 1.11 19.27
C ILE A 45 9.51 0.58 19.66
N SER A 46 9.95 0.80 20.90
CA SER A 46 11.22 0.31 21.43
C SER A 46 11.32 -1.22 21.57
N GLU A 47 10.19 -1.93 21.55
CA GLU A 47 10.15 -3.41 21.61
C GLU A 47 10.23 -4.04 20.21
N ILE A 48 10.07 -3.24 19.15
CA ILE A 48 10.31 -3.66 17.76
C ILE A 48 11.81 -3.89 17.58
N PRO A 49 12.25 -4.95 16.87
CA PRO A 49 13.66 -5.16 16.57
C PRO A 49 14.31 -3.94 15.95
N GLN A 50 15.33 -3.38 16.62
CA GLN A 50 16.05 -2.19 16.20
C GLN A 50 17.22 -2.62 15.29
N VAL A 51 17.03 -2.54 13.98
CA VAL A 51 18.05 -2.97 13.00
C VAL A 51 18.77 -1.75 12.43
N HIS A 52 20.08 -1.70 12.65
CA HIS A 52 20.99 -0.75 12.02
C HIS A 52 21.73 -1.47 10.88
N HIS A 53 21.59 -1.00 9.66
CA HIS A 53 22.21 -1.62 8.48
C HIS A 53 23.62 -1.07 8.21
N TRP A 54 23.85 0.20 8.50
CA TRP A 54 25.09 0.91 8.22
C TRP A 54 25.55 1.70 9.44
N PRO A 55 26.87 1.79 9.69
CA PRO A 55 27.40 2.55 10.81
C PRO A 55 27.02 4.03 10.83
N MET A 56 26.74 4.61 9.65
CA MET A 56 26.37 6.02 9.49
C MET A 56 24.85 6.22 9.42
N ASP A 57 24.04 5.18 9.60
CA ASP A 57 22.57 5.33 9.71
C ASP A 57 22.24 6.13 10.98
N GLY A 58 21.38 7.13 10.85
CA GLY A 58 20.98 8.01 11.95
C GLY A 58 20.09 7.36 13.00
N GLY A 59 19.85 6.04 12.91
CA GLY A 59 19.03 5.26 13.82
C GLY A 59 18.61 3.93 13.21
N ALA A 60 17.70 3.22 13.87
CA ALA A 60 17.17 1.96 13.39
C ALA A 60 16.06 2.15 12.37
N PHE A 61 15.97 1.25 11.40
CA PHE A 61 14.97 1.29 10.33
C PHE A 61 14.18 0.00 10.24
N VAL A 62 12.90 0.12 9.82
CA VAL A 62 12.08 -1.04 9.48
C VAL A 62 12.53 -1.61 8.13
N THR A 63 12.71 -2.92 8.08
CA THR A 63 13.04 -3.64 6.84
C THR A 63 11.77 -3.90 6.02
N LEU A 64 11.78 -3.52 4.74
CA LEU A 64 10.69 -3.71 3.78
C LEU A 64 9.32 -3.22 4.30
N PRO A 65 9.20 -2.01 4.85
CA PRO A 65 7.93 -1.48 5.32
C PRO A 65 7.00 -1.20 4.14
N GLN A 66 5.76 -1.60 4.27
CA GLN A 66 4.69 -1.22 3.37
C GLN A 66 3.87 -0.12 4.04
N VAL A 67 3.66 0.96 3.33
CA VAL A 67 3.00 2.16 3.86
C VAL A 67 1.72 2.42 3.09
N TYR A 68 0.62 2.42 3.81
CA TYR A 68 -0.71 2.64 3.27
C TYR A 68 -1.24 4.01 3.68
N THR A 69 -1.80 4.74 2.73
CA THR A 69 -2.50 6.01 2.96
C THR A 69 -3.73 6.08 2.06
N GLU A 70 -4.78 6.76 2.51
CA GLU A 70 -5.94 7.07 1.68
C GLU A 70 -5.92 8.52 1.22
N ASP A 71 -6.53 8.78 0.05
CA ASP A 71 -6.70 10.13 -0.46
C ASP A 71 -7.61 10.93 0.48
N PRO A 72 -7.14 12.03 1.08
CA PRO A 72 -7.95 12.81 2.01
C PRO A 72 -9.21 13.45 1.40
N GLU A 73 -9.20 13.72 0.09
CA GLU A 73 -10.35 14.28 -0.63
C GLU A 73 -11.35 13.20 -1.07
N LYS A 74 -10.87 11.96 -1.28
CA LYS A 74 -11.68 10.82 -1.72
C LYS A 74 -11.26 9.55 -0.99
N PRO A 75 -11.56 9.42 0.31
CA PRO A 75 -11.18 8.25 1.09
C PRO A 75 -11.71 6.95 0.48
N GLY A 76 -10.99 5.88 0.69
CA GLY A 76 -11.37 4.53 0.30
C GLY A 76 -10.27 3.78 -0.43
N ILE A 77 -10.35 2.46 -0.33
CA ILE A 77 -9.33 1.52 -0.81
C ILE A 77 -8.95 1.68 -2.29
N MET A 78 -9.85 2.14 -3.13
CA MET A 78 -9.60 2.34 -4.56
C MET A 78 -8.81 3.61 -4.88
N ASN A 79 -8.79 4.57 -3.95
CA ASN A 79 -8.04 5.82 -4.04
C ASN A 79 -6.86 5.82 -3.05
N ALA A 80 -6.55 4.67 -2.49
CA ALA A 80 -5.45 4.52 -1.55
C ALA A 80 -4.14 4.28 -2.29
N ASN A 81 -3.05 4.68 -1.67
CA ASN A 81 -1.69 4.43 -2.10
C ASN A 81 -1.07 3.37 -1.18
N LEU A 82 -0.42 2.40 -1.77
CA LEU A 82 0.45 1.45 -1.09
C LEU A 82 1.85 1.60 -1.67
N GLY A 83 2.78 2.07 -0.85
CA GLY A 83 4.16 2.27 -1.28
C GLY A 83 5.16 1.71 -0.30
N MET A 84 6.38 1.47 -0.75
CA MET A 84 7.50 1.13 0.13
C MET A 84 8.33 2.39 0.39
N TYR A 85 8.29 2.87 1.62
CA TYR A 85 8.99 4.08 2.03
C TYR A 85 9.86 3.78 3.25
N ARG A 86 10.94 4.51 3.39
CA ARG A 86 11.89 4.32 4.49
C ARG A 86 11.29 4.78 5.81
N VAL A 87 11.15 3.88 6.78
CA VAL A 87 10.62 4.15 8.12
C VAL A 87 11.75 4.03 9.14
N GLN A 88 12.03 5.12 9.84
CA GLN A 88 13.05 5.23 10.87
C GLN A 88 12.42 5.16 12.25
N LEU A 89 12.82 4.20 13.06
CA LEU A 89 12.25 3.94 14.40
C LEU A 89 12.87 4.78 15.50
N SER A 90 14.12 5.23 15.33
CA SER A 90 14.88 5.96 16.35
C SER A 90 15.89 6.91 15.72
N GLY A 91 16.47 7.77 16.53
CA GLY A 91 17.39 8.83 16.12
C GLY A 91 16.67 10.13 15.79
N ASN A 92 17.39 11.09 15.21
CA ASN A 92 16.88 12.43 14.80
C ASN A 92 16.07 13.18 15.86
N GLN A 93 16.34 12.97 17.15
CA GLN A 93 15.61 13.58 18.27
C GLN A 93 14.13 13.20 18.34
N TYR A 94 13.70 12.08 17.72
CA TYR A 94 12.33 11.57 17.88
C TYR A 94 12.03 11.22 19.33
N LEU A 95 10.84 11.57 19.78
CA LEU A 95 10.37 11.21 21.11
C LEU A 95 10.17 9.69 21.20
N PRO A 96 10.89 8.98 22.09
CA PRO A 96 10.81 7.53 22.19
C PRO A 96 9.37 7.03 22.38
N ASN A 97 8.97 6.00 21.64
CA ASN A 97 7.64 5.39 21.65
C ASN A 97 6.47 6.31 21.24
N GLN A 98 6.75 7.51 20.73
CA GLN A 98 5.73 8.46 20.29
C GLN A 98 5.95 8.90 18.84
N GLU A 99 7.21 9.00 18.40
CA GLU A 99 7.54 9.50 17.08
C GLU A 99 8.44 8.54 16.32
N ILE A 100 8.18 8.45 15.02
CA ILE A 100 9.02 7.77 14.03
C ILE A 100 9.15 8.63 12.79
N GLY A 101 10.22 8.44 12.03
CA GLY A 101 10.45 9.14 10.79
C GLY A 101 9.91 8.36 9.60
N LEU A 102 9.14 9.02 8.75
CA LEU A 102 8.71 8.49 7.47
C LEU A 102 9.32 9.31 6.34
N HIS A 103 10.17 8.67 5.54
CA HIS A 103 10.94 9.32 4.48
C HIS A 103 10.35 8.98 3.11
N TYR A 104 9.86 9.97 2.39
CA TYR A 104 9.27 9.82 1.06
C TYR A 104 9.56 11.02 0.17
N GLN A 105 9.38 10.84 -1.12
CA GLN A 105 9.50 11.91 -2.11
C GLN A 105 8.15 12.54 -2.39
N LEU A 106 8.08 13.87 -2.50
CA LEU A 106 6.83 14.63 -2.65
C LEU A 106 6.00 14.24 -3.87
N HIS A 107 6.63 13.78 -4.95
CA HIS A 107 5.95 13.34 -6.17
C HIS A 107 5.40 11.91 -6.11
N ARG A 108 5.65 11.16 -5.03
CA ARG A 108 5.07 9.84 -4.81
C ARG A 108 3.65 9.95 -4.28
N GLY A 109 2.85 8.87 -4.41
CA GLY A 109 1.45 8.86 -4.00
C GLY A 109 1.20 9.38 -2.59
N ILE A 110 2.03 8.98 -1.62
CA ILE A 110 1.95 9.51 -0.25
C ILE A 110 2.19 11.02 -0.19
N GLY A 111 3.13 11.55 -0.98
CA GLY A 111 3.41 13.00 -1.04
C GLY A 111 2.23 13.78 -1.61
N VAL A 112 1.54 13.21 -2.60
CA VAL A 112 0.29 13.77 -3.14
C VAL A 112 -0.81 13.80 -2.06
N HIS A 113 -1.00 12.69 -1.32
CA HIS A 113 -1.96 12.62 -0.22
C HIS A 113 -1.62 13.61 0.90
N GLN A 114 -0.34 13.72 1.28
CA GLN A 114 0.10 14.70 2.29
C GLN A 114 -0.16 16.13 1.84
N THR A 115 0.07 16.45 0.57
CA THR A 115 -0.22 17.77 0.02
C THR A 115 -1.70 18.11 0.10
N LYS A 116 -2.58 17.15 -0.18
CA LYS A 116 -4.03 17.31 -0.04
C LYS A 116 -4.45 17.46 1.43
N ALA A 117 -3.91 16.64 2.32
CA ALA A 117 -4.16 16.74 3.76
C ALA A 117 -3.78 18.12 4.31
N ASN A 118 -2.61 18.65 3.90
CA ASN A 118 -2.17 20.00 4.27
C ASN A 118 -3.12 21.09 3.77
N LYS A 119 -3.63 20.97 2.53
CA LYS A 119 -4.64 21.91 2.01
C LYS A 119 -5.95 21.89 2.80
N LEU A 120 -6.33 20.72 3.30
CA LEU A 120 -7.51 20.55 4.16
C LEU A 120 -7.24 20.88 5.64
N ASN A 121 -6.01 21.27 5.96
CA ASN A 121 -5.57 21.54 7.33
C ASN A 121 -5.84 20.37 8.30
N GLN A 122 -5.57 19.14 7.86
CA GLN A 122 -5.76 17.93 8.65
C GLN A 122 -4.54 17.01 8.56
N PRO A 123 -4.31 16.16 9.58
CA PRO A 123 -3.26 15.15 9.52
C PRO A 123 -3.59 14.08 8.47
N LEU A 124 -2.55 13.52 7.84
CA LEU A 124 -2.68 12.33 6.99
C LEU A 124 -2.56 11.08 7.86
N ASN A 125 -3.58 10.24 7.85
CA ASN A 125 -3.51 8.93 8.50
C ASN A 125 -2.62 7.98 7.70
N VAL A 126 -1.67 7.35 8.39
CA VAL A 126 -0.70 6.46 7.78
C VAL A 126 -0.70 5.12 8.53
N SER A 127 -0.82 4.02 7.80
CA SER A 127 -0.62 2.68 8.33
C SER A 127 0.68 2.10 7.78
N VAL A 128 1.55 1.64 8.67
CA VAL A 128 2.80 0.97 8.32
C VAL A 128 2.71 -0.49 8.74
N PHE A 129 3.05 -1.39 7.83
CA PHE A 129 3.10 -2.82 8.13
C PHE A 129 4.28 -3.49 7.43
N ALA A 130 4.74 -4.59 7.98
CA ALA A 130 5.80 -5.42 7.42
C ALA A 130 5.28 -6.85 7.23
N GLY A 131 5.80 -7.53 6.20
CA GLY A 131 5.37 -8.90 5.87
C GLY A 131 4.11 -8.95 5.02
N GLY A 132 3.40 -10.08 5.07
CA GLY A 132 2.25 -10.35 4.22
C GLY A 132 2.60 -11.08 2.92
N PRO A 133 1.63 -11.26 1.99
CA PRO A 133 1.86 -11.94 0.73
C PRO A 133 2.89 -11.20 -0.14
N PRO A 134 3.79 -11.92 -0.85
CA PRO A 134 4.79 -11.28 -1.74
C PRO A 134 4.16 -10.34 -2.80
N SER A 135 2.93 -10.61 -3.22
CA SER A 135 2.22 -9.74 -4.16
C SER A 135 1.98 -8.32 -3.62
N HIS A 136 1.83 -8.16 -2.30
CA HIS A 136 1.70 -6.83 -1.67
C HIS A 136 3.04 -6.08 -1.72
N THR A 137 4.13 -6.73 -1.35
CA THR A 137 5.48 -6.16 -1.40
C THR A 137 5.85 -5.73 -2.82
N VAL A 138 5.59 -6.59 -3.81
CA VAL A 138 5.85 -6.26 -5.23
C VAL A 138 4.99 -5.08 -5.67
N SER A 139 3.71 -5.04 -5.29
CA SER A 139 2.82 -3.93 -5.64
C SER A 139 3.26 -2.60 -5.06
N ALA A 140 3.77 -2.61 -3.81
CA ALA A 140 4.26 -1.40 -3.13
C ALA A 140 5.51 -0.78 -3.78
N VAL A 141 6.30 -1.54 -4.56
CA VAL A 141 7.50 -1.05 -5.25
C VAL A 141 7.29 -0.85 -6.75
N MET A 142 6.21 -1.39 -7.32
CA MET A 142 5.96 -1.33 -8.75
C MET A 142 5.57 0.08 -9.19
N PRO A 143 6.20 0.65 -10.22
CA PRO A 143 5.77 1.92 -10.79
C PRO A 143 4.50 1.69 -11.63
N LEU A 144 3.34 1.76 -10.99
CA LEU A 144 2.07 1.58 -11.66
C LEU A 144 1.65 2.86 -12.41
N PRO A 145 0.91 2.74 -13.52
CA PRO A 145 0.29 3.87 -14.19
C PRO A 145 -0.67 4.62 -13.24
N GLU A 146 -0.76 5.93 -13.42
CA GLU A 146 -1.70 6.76 -12.66
C GLU A 146 -3.14 6.23 -12.76
N GLY A 147 -3.83 6.18 -11.63
CA GLY A 147 -5.20 5.67 -11.53
C GLY A 147 -5.32 4.15 -11.38
N LEU A 148 -4.22 3.40 -11.42
CA LEU A 148 -4.22 1.97 -11.10
C LEU A 148 -3.83 1.77 -9.63
N SER A 149 -4.77 1.27 -8.83
CA SER A 149 -4.54 0.99 -7.41
C SER A 149 -3.58 -0.19 -7.22
N GLU A 150 -2.58 -0.01 -6.34
CA GLU A 150 -1.63 -1.06 -5.94
C GLU A 150 -2.36 -2.26 -5.32
N MET A 151 -3.46 -2.05 -4.60
CA MET A 151 -4.29 -3.12 -4.04
C MET A 151 -4.97 -3.94 -5.13
N SER A 152 -5.43 -3.28 -6.19
CA SER A 152 -5.98 -3.97 -7.37
C SER A 152 -4.91 -4.82 -8.06
N PHE A 153 -3.73 -4.26 -8.24
CA PHE A 153 -2.60 -4.96 -8.84
C PHE A 153 -2.14 -6.13 -7.97
N ALA A 154 -2.05 -5.94 -6.63
CA ALA A 154 -1.73 -7.02 -5.69
C ALA A 154 -2.73 -8.18 -5.75
N GLY A 155 -4.02 -7.88 -5.94
CA GLY A 155 -5.06 -8.88 -6.11
C GLY A 155 -4.88 -9.73 -7.36
N VAL A 156 -4.63 -9.08 -8.50
CA VAL A 156 -4.37 -9.78 -9.78
C VAL A 156 -3.10 -10.61 -9.69
N LEU A 157 -2.00 -10.02 -9.21
CA LEU A 157 -0.70 -10.68 -9.08
C LEU A 157 -0.75 -11.88 -8.13
N GLY A 158 -1.44 -11.71 -6.99
CA GLY A 158 -1.61 -12.76 -5.99
C GLY A 158 -2.66 -13.82 -6.37
N GLY A 159 -3.34 -13.69 -7.52
CA GLY A 159 -4.34 -14.62 -7.99
C GLY A 159 -5.64 -14.66 -7.18
N ARG A 160 -5.84 -13.72 -6.25
CA ARG A 160 -7.01 -13.58 -5.37
C ARG A 160 -7.30 -12.13 -5.07
N ARG A 161 -8.55 -11.80 -4.74
CA ARG A 161 -8.92 -10.44 -4.34
C ARG A 161 -8.13 -10.00 -3.11
N PHE A 162 -7.65 -8.76 -3.12
CA PHE A 162 -7.10 -8.13 -1.92
C PHE A 162 -8.20 -8.06 -0.86
N ARG A 163 -7.92 -8.56 0.35
CA ARG A 163 -8.88 -8.57 1.47
C ARG A 163 -8.45 -7.57 2.52
N TYR A 164 -9.43 -6.83 3.06
CA TYR A 164 -9.23 -5.89 4.15
C TYR A 164 -10.45 -5.92 5.09
N SER A 165 -10.31 -5.40 6.29
CA SER A 165 -11.34 -5.34 7.34
C SER A 165 -11.45 -3.94 7.93
#